data_9fec8824cf93367e995441208a26f79a
#
_entry.id   9fec8824cf93367e995441208a26f79a
#
_cell.length_a   1.000
_cell.length_b   1.000
_cell.length_c   1.000
_cell.angle_alpha   90.00
_cell.angle_beta   90.00
_cell.angle_gamma   90.00
#
_symmetry.space_group_name_H-M   'P 1'
#
loop_
_entity.id
_entity.type
_entity.pdbx_description
1 polymer ?
#
loop_
_entity_poly.entity_id
_entity_poly.type
_entity_poly.pdbx_seq_one_letter_code
_entity_poly.pdbx_strand_id
1 'polypeptide(L)'
;MSADPAVLEYAEPKRPLAIPSQRTEEDNARLPRRAVDFGWRFHAKPIRLLPDSSLSLFPVRQRATAALLTQYCADGNWLTSCLQCGACTVNCHLAETDGLLFPRRQMSLLQLGEVDKLLVDPAVWLCFNCADCTSGCPAKAGPGRVMAAIRRVAVERYSVPRGWGRWANQPRGFLSMLLAAIALLLATIAMGGSFSPQVSPVRYASMLPHFTVNLFFGAVAGVVMIAAAIGAARAWRAFTGEALWMARVGRLLRSLASVARQIATHQQFSECQQFPLSRWAHISLSYGFLTLLALAGVAAVRIAVHAPYPLPASHPLKIAGNLAAALMIGGGLYFWVQRQRESRKSGSSSWFDWALLVELLLVSTTGVLAEVFRYANIAALAYPTYFLHLAFVFVLLAGAVHSKLAHVFYRTVALTAEEYQAAASVPGLEPGRVAA
;
A
#
# COMPACT_ATOMS: atom_id res chain seq x y z
N MET A 1 -17.85 -28.55 60.43
CA MET A 1 -17.33 -29.61 59.55
C MET A 1 -16.84 -28.93 58.29
N SER A 2 -15.69 -28.55 58.40
CA SER A 2 -14.36 -28.66 57.73
C SER A 2 -14.43 -28.51 56.22
N ALA A 3 -14.12 -27.31 55.74
CA ALA A 3 -13.76 -27.01 54.36
C ALA A 3 -12.23 -26.94 54.29
N ASP A 4 -11.67 -27.71 53.37
CA ASP A 4 -10.25 -27.85 53.08
C ASP A 4 -9.78 -26.63 52.25
N PRO A 5 -8.69 -25.93 52.56
CA PRO A 5 -8.15 -24.90 51.73
C PRO A 5 -7.14 -25.51 50.74
N ALA A 6 -7.49 -25.51 49.44
CA ALA A 6 -6.58 -25.85 48.38
C ALA A 6 -5.40 -24.85 48.34
N VAL A 7 -4.22 -25.36 48.66
CA VAL A 7 -2.92 -24.69 48.57
C VAL A 7 -2.65 -24.38 47.10
N LEU A 8 -2.60 -23.12 46.76
CA LEU A 8 -2.04 -22.63 45.48
C LEU A 8 -0.53 -22.81 45.51
N GLU A 9 -0.06 -23.83 44.82
CA GLU A 9 1.35 -24.10 44.58
C GLU A 9 1.88 -23.01 43.62
N TYR A 10 2.64 -22.08 44.19
CA TYR A 10 3.39 -21.10 43.41
C TYR A 10 4.53 -21.83 42.69
N ALA A 11 4.43 -21.94 41.37
CA ALA A 11 5.54 -22.40 40.56
C ALA A 11 6.73 -21.40 40.70
N GLU A 12 7.86 -21.92 41.11
CA GLU A 12 9.13 -21.18 41.24
C GLU A 12 9.43 -20.39 39.93
N PRO A 13 9.88 -19.14 40.00
CA PRO A 13 10.29 -18.39 38.84
C PRO A 13 11.50 -19.06 38.20
N LYS A 14 11.36 -19.45 36.92
CA LYS A 14 12.45 -19.92 36.12
C LYS A 14 13.61 -18.92 36.21
N ARG A 15 14.82 -19.43 36.47
CA ARG A 15 16.07 -18.66 36.65
C ARG A 15 16.15 -17.49 35.66
N PRO A 16 16.55 -16.31 36.10
CA PRO A 16 16.79 -15.19 35.17
C PRO A 16 17.82 -15.62 34.15
N LEU A 17 17.52 -15.42 32.87
CA LEU A 17 18.47 -15.54 31.79
C LEU A 17 19.68 -14.66 32.13
N ALA A 18 20.84 -15.27 32.28
CA ALA A 18 22.08 -14.56 32.49
C ALA A 18 22.24 -13.54 31.37
N ILE A 19 22.33 -12.27 31.74
CA ILE A 19 22.74 -11.20 30.84
C ILE A 19 24.13 -11.57 30.35
N PRO A 20 24.36 -11.76 29.04
CA PRO A 20 25.73 -12.03 28.56
C PRO A 20 26.60 -10.85 28.96
N SER A 21 27.63 -11.13 29.78
CA SER A 21 28.71 -10.20 30.07
C SER A 21 29.22 -9.61 28.76
N GLN A 22 29.55 -8.34 28.78
CA GLN A 22 30.05 -7.51 27.69
C GLN A 22 30.89 -8.32 26.68
N ARG A 23 30.40 -8.42 25.44
CA ARG A 23 31.19 -9.01 24.33
C ARG A 23 32.43 -8.18 24.15
N THR A 24 33.59 -8.85 24.16
CA THR A 24 34.86 -8.22 23.85
C THR A 24 34.98 -7.96 22.34
N GLU A 25 35.84 -7.02 21.94
CA GLU A 25 36.11 -6.74 20.52
C GLU A 25 36.54 -7.97 19.72
N GLU A 26 37.18 -8.96 20.38
CA GLU A 26 37.57 -10.22 19.76
C GLU A 26 36.39 -11.14 19.39
N ASP A 27 35.28 -11.08 20.13
CA ASP A 27 34.06 -11.85 19.81
C ASP A 27 33.36 -11.34 18.54
N ASN A 28 33.49 -10.05 18.23
CA ASN A 28 32.99 -9.46 17.01
C ASN A 28 33.79 -9.81 15.75
N ALA A 29 35.05 -10.22 15.89
CA ALA A 29 35.91 -10.61 14.78
C ALA A 29 35.62 -12.03 14.24
N ARG A 30 34.83 -12.85 14.97
CA ARG A 30 34.56 -14.26 14.61
C ARG A 30 33.18 -14.50 14.00
N LEU A 31 32.37 -13.47 13.79
CA LEU A 31 31.12 -13.61 13.07
C LEU A 31 31.42 -13.84 11.58
N PRO A 32 30.81 -14.86 10.94
CA PRO A 32 31.00 -15.07 9.51
C PRO A 32 30.51 -13.84 8.74
N ARG A 33 31.42 -13.16 8.06
CA ARG A 33 31.16 -12.06 7.14
C ARG A 33 30.34 -12.56 5.93
N ARG A 34 29.10 -12.95 6.14
CA ARG A 34 28.05 -13.02 5.14
C ARG A 34 27.00 -11.96 5.43
N ALA A 35 27.44 -10.75 5.76
CA ALA A 35 26.65 -9.58 5.50
C ALA A 35 26.76 -9.36 3.99
N VAL A 36 25.74 -9.74 3.26
CA VAL A 36 25.50 -9.20 1.93
C VAL A 36 25.41 -7.70 2.13
N ASP A 37 26.35 -6.97 1.54
CA ASP A 37 26.44 -5.52 1.62
C ASP A 37 25.19 -4.91 0.92
N PHE A 38 24.09 -4.85 1.65
CA PHE A 38 22.93 -4.06 1.24
C PHE A 38 23.28 -2.62 1.52
N GLY A 39 23.69 -1.89 0.47
CA GLY A 39 24.12 -0.50 0.49
C GLY A 39 23.07 0.53 0.93
N TRP A 40 22.32 0.23 1.98
CA TRP A 40 21.33 1.11 2.58
C TRP A 40 21.93 1.82 3.81
N ARG A 41 22.67 2.89 3.57
CA ARG A 41 23.02 3.84 4.63
C ARG A 41 21.99 4.96 4.63
N PHE A 42 20.97 4.82 5.47
CA PHE A 42 20.14 5.96 5.82
C PHE A 42 20.97 6.94 6.65
N HIS A 43 21.39 8.01 6.03
CA HIS A 43 22.01 9.10 6.77
C HIS A 43 20.91 9.90 7.47
N ALA A 44 20.61 9.54 8.73
CA ALA A 44 19.85 10.43 9.59
C ALA A 44 20.58 11.77 9.62
N LYS A 45 20.06 12.79 8.95
CA LYS A 45 20.51 14.15 9.14
C LYS A 45 20.42 14.47 10.64
N PRO A 46 21.50 14.96 11.28
CA PRO A 46 21.39 15.40 12.66
C PRO A 46 20.24 16.41 12.71
N ILE A 47 19.28 16.16 13.59
CA ILE A 47 18.20 17.11 13.87
C ILE A 47 18.91 18.38 14.32
N ARG A 48 18.91 19.43 13.49
CA ARG A 48 19.27 20.76 13.97
C ARG A 48 18.21 21.10 15.00
N LEU A 49 18.59 21.03 16.26
CA LEU A 49 17.81 21.61 17.34
C LEU A 49 17.69 23.10 17.00
N LEU A 50 16.49 23.52 16.66
CA LEU A 50 16.21 24.96 16.51
C LEU A 50 16.43 25.62 17.86
N PRO A 51 16.99 26.83 17.89
CA PRO A 51 17.24 27.53 19.15
C PRO A 51 15.95 27.74 19.94
N ASP A 52 16.06 27.68 21.24
CA ASP A 52 15.07 27.52 22.30
C ASP A 52 14.02 28.65 22.45
N SER A 53 13.76 29.44 21.43
CA SER A 53 12.87 30.63 21.56
C SER A 53 11.44 30.41 21.04
N SER A 54 10.99 29.17 20.78
CA SER A 54 9.61 28.94 20.31
C SER A 54 8.82 27.90 21.12
N LEU A 55 8.87 27.96 22.42
CA LEU A 55 7.87 27.36 23.33
C LEU A 55 6.51 28.07 23.27
N SER A 56 6.33 29.00 22.36
CA SER A 56 5.08 29.70 22.15
C SER A 56 4.14 28.92 21.27
N LEU A 57 3.10 28.34 21.90
CA LEU A 57 1.79 28.05 21.30
C LEU A 57 1.79 27.04 20.13
N PHE A 58 1.48 25.79 20.46
CA PHE A 58 1.12 24.79 19.47
C PHE A 58 0.14 25.37 18.46
N PRO A 59 0.50 25.40 17.16
CA PRO A 59 -0.38 25.95 16.15
C PRO A 59 -1.69 25.13 16.10
N VAL A 60 -2.81 25.83 16.05
CA VAL A 60 -4.17 25.25 15.92
C VAL A 60 -4.27 24.18 14.80
N ARG A 61 -3.40 24.28 13.80
CA ARG A 61 -3.28 23.35 12.65
C ARG A 61 -2.87 21.93 13.05
N GLN A 62 -2.07 21.76 14.11
CA GLN A 62 -1.61 20.44 14.58
C GLN A 62 -2.71 19.68 15.32
N ARG A 63 -3.62 20.37 16.00
CA ARG A 63 -4.77 19.79 16.70
C ARG A 63 -5.72 19.08 15.72
N ALA A 64 -5.96 19.64 14.54
CA ALA A 64 -6.83 19.03 13.53
C ALA A 64 -6.27 17.72 12.96
N THR A 65 -4.94 17.65 12.77
CA THR A 65 -4.29 16.44 12.23
C THR A 65 -4.17 15.35 13.31
N ALA A 66 -3.94 15.73 14.57
CA ALA A 66 -3.98 14.80 15.70
C ALA A 66 -5.39 14.23 15.88
N ALA A 67 -6.44 15.02 15.73
CA ALA A 67 -7.83 14.57 15.77
C ALA A 67 -8.14 13.56 14.64
N LEU A 68 -7.61 13.78 13.42
CA LEU A 68 -7.74 12.81 12.33
C LEU A 68 -7.05 11.49 12.62
N LEU A 69 -5.87 11.52 13.23
CA LEU A 69 -5.15 10.32 13.64
C LEU A 69 -5.94 9.55 14.70
N THR A 70 -6.53 10.25 15.67
CA THR A 70 -7.40 9.65 16.70
C THR A 70 -8.63 8.98 16.07
N GLN A 71 -9.21 9.60 15.05
CA GLN A 71 -10.34 9.04 14.31
C GLN A 71 -9.97 7.75 13.57
N TYR A 72 -8.71 7.61 13.09
CA TYR A 72 -8.24 6.43 12.36
C TYR A 72 -7.67 5.33 13.25
N CYS A 73 -7.37 5.65 14.50
CA CYS A 73 -6.98 4.69 15.54
C CYS A 73 -8.16 4.53 16.50
N ALA A 74 -9.15 3.74 16.12
CA ALA A 74 -10.45 3.63 16.78
C ALA A 74 -10.42 3.28 18.28
N ASP A 75 -9.31 2.73 18.78
CA ASP A 75 -9.18 2.31 20.19
C ASP A 75 -8.64 3.42 21.11
N GLY A 76 -8.40 4.63 20.59
CA GLY A 76 -8.14 5.89 21.35
C GLY A 76 -6.96 5.94 22.33
N ASN A 77 -6.54 4.82 22.88
CA ASN A 77 -5.61 4.76 24.02
C ASN A 77 -4.12 4.70 23.65
N TRP A 78 -3.79 4.63 22.37
CA TRP A 78 -2.42 4.44 21.90
C TRP A 78 -1.45 5.57 22.31
N LEU A 79 -1.92 6.82 22.40
CA LEU A 79 -1.12 7.96 22.87
C LEU A 79 -0.74 7.84 24.34
N THR A 80 -1.71 7.50 25.18
CA THR A 80 -1.54 7.40 26.62
C THR A 80 -0.90 6.09 27.06
N SER A 81 -1.12 5.01 26.30
CA SER A 81 -0.55 3.69 26.61
C SER A 81 0.92 3.55 26.24
N CYS A 82 1.45 4.37 25.33
CA CYS A 82 2.85 4.25 24.90
C CYS A 82 3.81 4.77 25.97
N LEU A 83 4.59 3.87 26.57
CA LEU A 83 5.57 4.15 27.62
C LEU A 83 6.96 4.51 27.06
N GLN A 84 7.14 4.64 25.74
CA GLN A 84 8.43 4.89 25.10
C GLN A 84 9.55 3.89 25.48
N CYS A 85 9.19 2.66 25.83
CA CYS A 85 10.11 1.62 26.32
C CYS A 85 11.06 1.05 25.25
N GLY A 86 10.80 1.29 23.95
CA GLY A 86 11.66 0.83 22.84
C GLY A 86 11.39 -0.61 22.36
N ALA A 87 10.54 -1.41 23.01
CA ALA A 87 10.25 -2.80 22.61
C ALA A 87 9.81 -2.90 21.13
N CYS A 88 9.05 -1.92 20.64
CA CYS A 88 8.63 -1.89 19.24
C CYS A 88 9.79 -1.70 18.25
N THR A 89 10.86 -1.01 18.65
CA THR A 89 12.06 -0.82 17.83
C THR A 89 12.88 -2.11 17.77
N VAL A 90 13.04 -2.81 18.89
CA VAL A 90 13.76 -4.10 18.94
C VAL A 90 13.08 -5.17 18.07
N ASN A 91 11.75 -5.12 17.95
CA ASN A 91 10.98 -6.05 17.12
C ASN A 91 10.81 -5.58 15.66
N CYS A 92 11.52 -4.55 15.23
CA CYS A 92 11.35 -3.98 13.90
C CYS A 92 12.59 -4.18 13.03
N HIS A 93 12.47 -4.93 11.93
CA HIS A 93 13.57 -5.15 10.98
C HIS A 93 14.14 -3.86 10.38
N LEU A 94 13.31 -2.82 10.19
CA LEU A 94 13.80 -1.53 9.71
C LEU A 94 14.75 -0.84 10.70
N ALA A 95 14.61 -1.12 12.00
CA ALA A 95 15.49 -0.55 13.01
C ALA A 95 16.88 -1.24 13.04
N GLU A 96 16.92 -2.54 12.71
CA GLU A 96 18.17 -3.30 12.66
C GLU A 96 19.04 -2.89 11.46
N THR A 97 18.42 -2.68 10.29
CA THR A 97 19.14 -2.38 9.05
C THR A 97 19.73 -0.98 9.01
N ASP A 98 19.09 0.00 9.65
CA ASP A 98 19.34 1.41 9.36
C ASP A 98 19.67 2.26 10.59
N GLY A 99 19.79 1.65 11.77
CA GLY A 99 19.97 2.39 13.01
C GLY A 99 18.83 3.37 13.32
N LEU A 100 17.71 3.24 12.62
CA LEU A 100 16.52 4.05 12.81
C LEU A 100 15.81 3.65 14.10
N LEU A 101 15.47 4.63 14.92
CA LEU A 101 14.63 4.40 16.10
C LEU A 101 13.15 4.17 15.70
N PHE A 102 12.92 3.53 14.56
CA PHE A 102 11.60 3.21 14.03
C PHE A 102 11.01 1.96 14.74
N PRO A 103 9.72 1.92 15.10
CA PRO A 103 8.73 2.99 15.03
C PRO A 103 8.65 3.87 16.29
N ARG A 104 9.57 3.69 17.28
CA ARG A 104 9.58 4.45 18.53
C ARG A 104 9.63 5.96 18.31
N ARG A 105 10.48 6.41 17.38
CA ARG A 105 10.61 7.83 17.02
C ARG A 105 9.28 8.41 16.53
N GLN A 106 8.55 7.69 15.69
CA GLN A 106 7.25 8.12 15.17
C GLN A 106 6.20 8.19 16.29
N MET A 107 6.21 7.22 17.20
CA MET A 107 5.35 7.26 18.39
C MET A 107 5.66 8.45 19.28
N SER A 108 6.94 8.79 19.48
CA SER A 108 7.37 9.94 20.25
C SER A 108 6.96 11.27 19.60
N LEU A 109 7.21 11.43 18.30
CA LEU A 109 6.79 12.63 17.55
C LEU A 109 5.27 12.82 17.64
N LEU A 110 4.53 11.75 17.63
CA LEU A 110 3.08 11.81 17.73
C LEU A 110 2.61 12.23 19.13
N GLN A 111 3.24 11.71 20.21
CA GLN A 111 2.98 12.13 21.59
C GLN A 111 3.33 13.60 21.82
N LEU A 112 4.35 14.11 21.14
CA LEU A 112 4.74 15.52 21.16
C LEU A 112 3.84 16.40 20.28
N GLY A 113 2.88 15.84 19.53
CA GLY A 113 2.01 16.59 18.61
C GLY A 113 2.68 17.00 17.30
N GLU A 114 3.88 16.53 16.99
CA GLU A 114 4.69 16.88 15.82
C GLU A 114 4.23 16.11 14.55
N VAL A 115 2.95 16.20 14.23
CA VAL A 115 2.33 15.42 13.16
C VAL A 115 2.84 15.81 11.78
N ASP A 116 3.13 17.10 11.56
CA ASP A 116 3.67 17.53 10.27
C ASP A 116 5.05 16.92 9.98
N LYS A 117 5.87 16.66 11.01
CA LYS A 117 7.14 15.95 10.86
C LYS A 117 6.95 14.50 10.48
N LEU A 118 5.89 13.86 10.99
CA LEU A 118 5.53 12.48 10.61
C LEU A 118 5.08 12.36 9.16
N LEU A 119 4.34 13.33 8.66
CA LEU A 119 3.81 13.30 7.30
C LEU A 119 4.89 13.52 6.23
N VAL A 120 6.01 14.15 6.59
CA VAL A 120 7.17 14.34 5.69
C VAL A 120 8.28 13.30 5.93
N ASP A 121 8.09 12.35 6.83
CA ASP A 121 9.04 11.29 7.13
C ASP A 121 8.86 10.10 6.16
N PRO A 122 9.80 9.83 5.25
CA PRO A 122 9.71 8.72 4.31
C PRO A 122 9.69 7.36 5.03
N ALA A 123 10.29 7.23 6.23
CA ALA A 123 10.33 5.98 6.99
C ALA A 123 8.93 5.39 7.27
N VAL A 124 7.90 6.23 7.35
CA VAL A 124 6.50 5.78 7.47
C VAL A 124 6.07 4.90 6.29
N TRP A 125 6.59 5.19 5.08
CA TRP A 125 6.28 4.43 3.87
C TRP A 125 7.15 3.19 3.69
N LEU A 126 8.30 3.12 4.35
CA LEU A 126 9.17 1.95 4.33
C LEU A 126 8.60 0.79 5.16
N CYS A 127 7.77 1.08 6.15
CA CYS A 127 7.13 0.09 7.02
C CYS A 127 6.35 -0.97 6.23
N PHE A 128 6.62 -2.26 6.49
CA PHE A 128 5.98 -3.42 5.84
C PHE A 128 4.57 -3.73 6.34
N ASN A 129 4.17 -3.11 7.45
CA ASN A 129 2.89 -3.39 8.12
C ASN A 129 2.76 -4.85 8.60
N CYS A 130 3.87 -5.46 9.02
CA CYS A 130 3.93 -6.83 9.53
C CYS A 130 3.26 -7.00 10.91
N ALA A 131 3.03 -5.91 11.65
CA ALA A 131 2.47 -5.87 12.99
C ALA A 131 3.36 -6.44 14.12
N ASP A 132 4.63 -6.80 13.86
CA ASP A 132 5.56 -7.35 14.88
C ASP A 132 5.77 -6.38 16.05
N CYS A 133 5.90 -5.09 15.75
CA CYS A 133 5.96 -4.02 16.75
C CYS A 133 4.68 -3.91 17.60
N THR A 134 3.53 -4.33 17.08
CA THR A 134 2.24 -4.34 17.80
C THR A 134 2.14 -5.56 18.69
N SER A 135 2.49 -6.75 18.19
CA SER A 135 2.45 -8.01 18.96
C SER A 135 3.47 -8.00 20.09
N GLY A 136 4.64 -7.40 19.90
CA GLY A 136 5.71 -7.25 20.89
C GLY A 136 5.54 -6.05 21.83
N CYS A 137 4.45 -5.30 21.77
CA CYS A 137 4.25 -4.12 22.62
C CYS A 137 3.65 -4.50 24.00
N PRO A 138 4.40 -4.39 25.12
CA PRO A 138 3.90 -4.75 26.44
C PRO A 138 2.75 -3.84 26.89
N ALA A 139 2.77 -2.59 26.47
CA ALA A 139 1.75 -1.59 26.81
C ALA A 139 0.53 -1.62 25.87
N LYS A 140 0.50 -2.54 24.89
CA LYS A 140 -0.58 -2.69 23.89
C LYS A 140 -0.92 -1.40 23.13
N ALA A 141 0.05 -0.50 22.98
CA ALA A 141 -0.12 0.79 22.28
C ALA A 141 -0.34 0.65 20.76
N GLY A 142 -0.10 -0.52 20.18
CA GLY A 142 -0.38 -0.82 18.78
C GLY A 142 0.41 0.02 17.75
N PRO A 143 1.76 0.10 17.82
CA PRO A 143 2.53 0.98 16.93
C PRO A 143 2.27 0.74 15.43
N GLY A 144 2.08 -0.50 15.00
CA GLY A 144 1.77 -0.84 13.60
C GLY A 144 0.45 -0.23 13.12
N ARG A 145 -0.58 -0.17 13.99
CA ARG A 145 -1.86 0.49 13.69
C ARG A 145 -1.67 2.01 13.54
N VAL A 146 -0.86 2.59 14.41
CA VAL A 146 -0.52 4.02 14.34
C VAL A 146 0.21 4.33 13.03
N MET A 147 1.19 3.52 12.61
CA MET A 147 1.86 3.69 11.32
C MET A 147 0.89 3.61 10.13
N ALA A 148 -0.07 2.70 10.18
CA ALA A 148 -1.12 2.60 9.15
C ALA A 148 -2.00 3.85 9.13
N ALA A 149 -2.37 4.41 10.28
CA ALA A 149 -3.15 5.63 10.38
C ALA A 149 -2.38 6.86 9.85
N ILE A 150 -1.09 6.99 10.18
CA ILE A 150 -0.23 8.07 9.65
C ILE A 150 -0.19 8.01 8.11
N ARG A 151 -0.02 6.81 7.51
CA ARG A 151 -0.05 6.65 6.05
C ARG A 151 -1.38 7.07 5.44
N ARG A 152 -2.49 6.75 6.10
CA ARG A 152 -3.81 7.17 5.64
C ARG A 152 -3.94 8.70 5.60
N VAL A 153 -3.50 9.39 6.66
CA VAL A 153 -3.47 10.86 6.70
C VAL A 153 -2.52 11.42 5.63
N ALA A 154 -1.38 10.78 5.40
CA ALA A 154 -0.43 11.18 4.36
C ALA A 154 -1.04 11.05 2.95
N VAL A 155 -1.79 9.96 2.66
CA VAL A 155 -2.54 9.82 1.41
C VAL A 155 -3.50 11.00 1.23
N GLU A 156 -4.26 11.37 2.25
CA GLU A 156 -5.19 12.51 2.18
C GLU A 156 -4.49 13.84 1.93
N ARG A 157 -3.27 14.00 2.48
CA ARG A 157 -2.49 15.23 2.33
C ARG A 157 -1.90 15.38 0.93
N TYR A 158 -1.42 14.29 0.33
CA TYR A 158 -0.74 14.31 -0.97
C TYR A 158 -1.70 14.21 -2.15
N SER A 159 -2.80 13.46 -2.02
CA SER A 159 -3.76 13.20 -3.11
C SER A 159 -4.48 14.46 -3.62
N VAL A 160 -5.02 14.37 -4.82
CA VAL A 160 -5.77 15.42 -5.51
C VAL A 160 -7.10 14.82 -6.00
N PRO A 161 -8.22 15.51 -5.75
CA PRO A 161 -8.40 16.69 -4.90
C PRO A 161 -8.25 16.38 -3.40
N ARG A 162 -7.77 17.37 -2.63
CA ARG A 162 -7.64 17.23 -1.17
C ARG A 162 -9.02 17.04 -0.53
N GLY A 163 -9.07 16.16 0.47
CA GLY A 163 -10.32 15.87 1.19
C GLY A 163 -11.21 14.82 0.52
N TRP A 164 -11.06 14.59 -0.80
CA TRP A 164 -11.78 13.50 -1.50
C TRP A 164 -11.46 12.15 -0.87
N GLY A 165 -10.21 11.91 -0.48
CA GLY A 165 -9.78 10.68 0.18
C GLY A 165 -10.56 10.37 1.46
N ARG A 166 -10.92 11.36 2.27
CA ARG A 166 -11.74 11.15 3.47
C ARG A 166 -13.11 10.59 3.16
N TRP A 167 -13.75 11.12 2.13
CA TRP A 167 -15.06 10.67 1.68
C TRP A 167 -14.95 9.30 0.97
N ALA A 168 -14.04 9.14 0.02
CA ALA A 168 -13.84 7.92 -0.75
C ALA A 168 -13.50 6.70 0.13
N ASN A 169 -12.77 6.94 1.24
CA ASN A 169 -12.36 5.89 2.19
C ASN A 169 -13.39 5.60 3.29
N GLN A 170 -14.65 5.95 3.07
CA GLN A 170 -15.78 5.57 3.92
C GLN A 170 -16.73 4.66 3.14
N PRO A 171 -17.51 3.78 3.80
CA PRO A 171 -18.50 2.93 3.12
C PRO A 171 -19.48 3.73 2.27
N ARG A 172 -19.91 4.90 2.76
CA ARG A 172 -20.81 5.81 2.02
C ARG A 172 -20.15 6.39 0.77
N GLY A 173 -18.86 6.72 0.84
CA GLY A 173 -18.08 7.21 -0.30
C GLY A 173 -17.89 6.14 -1.36
N PHE A 174 -17.58 4.91 -0.96
CA PHE A 174 -17.52 3.79 -1.88
C PHE A 174 -18.85 3.55 -2.59
N LEU A 175 -19.94 3.50 -1.84
CA LEU A 175 -21.28 3.31 -2.42
C LEU A 175 -21.63 4.43 -3.40
N SER A 176 -21.36 5.69 -3.05
CA SER A 176 -21.64 6.82 -3.95
C SER A 176 -20.76 6.83 -5.20
N MET A 177 -19.50 6.40 -5.12
CA MET A 177 -18.66 6.19 -6.31
C MET A 177 -19.21 5.07 -7.19
N LEU A 178 -19.69 3.98 -6.59
CA LEU A 178 -20.31 2.88 -7.32
C LEU A 178 -21.62 3.33 -8.01
N LEU A 179 -22.47 4.07 -7.31
CA LEU A 179 -23.69 4.63 -7.90
C LEU A 179 -23.38 5.63 -9.02
N ALA A 180 -22.36 6.46 -8.85
CA ALA A 180 -21.89 7.37 -9.90
C ALA A 180 -21.34 6.58 -11.12
N ALA A 181 -20.59 5.50 -10.89
CA ALA A 181 -20.12 4.62 -11.96
C ALA A 181 -21.30 4.01 -12.74
N ILE A 182 -22.29 3.49 -12.03
CA ILE A 182 -23.51 2.93 -12.62
C ILE A 182 -24.24 3.99 -13.46
N ALA A 183 -24.47 5.19 -12.90
CA ALA A 183 -25.14 6.29 -13.61
C ALA A 183 -24.36 6.72 -14.86
N LEU A 184 -23.05 6.87 -14.79
CA LEU A 184 -22.20 7.22 -15.91
C LEU A 184 -22.19 6.13 -17.00
N LEU A 185 -22.16 4.86 -16.63
CA LEU A 185 -22.23 3.74 -17.57
C LEU A 185 -23.61 3.66 -18.23
N LEU A 186 -24.70 3.88 -17.50
CA LEU A 186 -26.05 3.97 -18.06
C LEU A 186 -26.16 5.14 -19.04
N ALA A 187 -25.60 6.29 -18.70
CA ALA A 187 -25.55 7.44 -19.61
C ALA A 187 -24.74 7.11 -20.89
N THR A 188 -23.61 6.41 -20.77
CA THR A 188 -22.82 5.95 -21.92
C THR A 188 -23.59 4.98 -22.80
N ILE A 189 -24.39 4.08 -22.22
CA ILE A 189 -25.27 3.18 -22.99
C ILE A 189 -26.34 4.00 -23.72
N ALA A 190 -26.97 4.97 -23.05
CA ALA A 190 -28.02 5.83 -23.65
C ALA A 190 -27.49 6.70 -24.80
N MET A 191 -26.19 7.12 -24.72
CA MET A 191 -25.60 7.99 -25.76
C MET A 191 -25.09 7.24 -26.99
N GLY A 192 -24.65 5.99 -26.86
CA GLY A 192 -23.99 5.30 -27.96
C GLY A 192 -24.01 3.77 -27.88
N GLY A 193 -24.77 3.21 -26.94
CA GLY A 193 -24.94 1.76 -26.74
C GLY A 193 -26.36 1.29 -27.04
N SER A 194 -26.72 0.14 -26.48
CA SER A 194 -28.06 -0.42 -26.59
C SER A 194 -28.51 -1.07 -25.30
N PHE A 195 -29.73 -0.77 -24.86
CA PHE A 195 -30.38 -1.46 -23.74
C PHE A 195 -30.99 -2.82 -24.14
N SER A 196 -31.04 -3.11 -25.45
CA SER A 196 -31.51 -4.39 -26.00
C SER A 196 -30.35 -5.05 -26.77
N PRO A 197 -29.31 -5.52 -26.08
CA PRO A 197 -28.14 -6.09 -26.73
C PRO A 197 -28.42 -7.45 -27.37
N GLN A 198 -27.56 -7.87 -28.29
CA GLN A 198 -27.66 -9.15 -28.98
C GLN A 198 -27.66 -10.34 -28.02
N VAL A 199 -28.69 -11.17 -28.03
CA VAL A 199 -28.85 -12.29 -27.10
C VAL A 199 -28.00 -13.50 -27.51
N SER A 200 -27.84 -13.78 -28.80
CA SER A 200 -27.06 -14.92 -29.32
C SER A 200 -26.44 -14.59 -30.68
N PRO A 201 -25.12 -14.76 -30.84
CA PRO A 201 -24.13 -14.95 -29.76
C PRO A 201 -23.98 -13.71 -28.91
N VAL A 202 -23.63 -13.89 -27.62
CA VAL A 202 -23.39 -12.79 -26.69
C VAL A 202 -22.18 -11.94 -27.13
N ARG A 203 -22.41 -10.67 -27.41
CA ARG A 203 -21.40 -9.70 -27.83
C ARG A 203 -21.49 -8.44 -26.99
N TYR A 204 -20.53 -8.21 -26.10
CA TYR A 204 -20.53 -7.02 -25.22
C TYR A 204 -20.53 -5.68 -25.98
N ALA A 205 -19.93 -5.67 -27.18
CA ALA A 205 -19.97 -4.48 -28.05
C ALA A 205 -21.37 -4.10 -28.51
N SER A 206 -22.37 -5.01 -28.46
CA SER A 206 -23.77 -4.68 -28.78
C SER A 206 -24.46 -3.90 -27.67
N MET A 207 -23.97 -3.99 -26.41
CA MET A 207 -24.42 -3.17 -25.28
C MET A 207 -23.62 -1.87 -25.19
N LEU A 208 -22.30 -1.97 -25.19
CA LEU A 208 -21.36 -0.86 -25.12
C LEU A 208 -20.29 -1.01 -26.20
N PRO A 209 -20.29 -0.15 -27.23
CA PRO A 209 -19.26 -0.17 -28.28
C PRO A 209 -17.87 -0.05 -27.66
N HIS A 210 -16.91 -0.85 -28.15
CA HIS A 210 -15.55 -0.88 -27.62
C HIS A 210 -14.87 0.52 -27.65
N PHE A 211 -15.12 1.31 -28.68
CA PHE A 211 -14.59 2.68 -28.76
C PHE A 211 -15.08 3.53 -27.57
N THR A 212 -16.35 3.46 -27.24
CA THR A 212 -16.96 4.22 -26.13
C THR A 212 -16.35 3.80 -24.79
N VAL A 213 -16.17 2.48 -24.59
CA VAL A 213 -15.50 1.95 -23.39
C VAL A 213 -14.06 2.44 -23.30
N ASN A 214 -13.31 2.39 -24.38
CA ASN A 214 -11.93 2.87 -24.42
C ASN A 214 -11.81 4.36 -24.14
N LEU A 215 -12.69 5.17 -24.73
CA LEU A 215 -12.71 6.61 -24.50
C LEU A 215 -13.03 6.94 -23.05
N PHE A 216 -14.05 6.28 -22.48
CA PHE A 216 -14.49 6.49 -21.11
C PHE A 216 -13.38 6.12 -20.11
N PHE A 217 -12.87 4.90 -20.17
CA PHE A 217 -11.83 4.45 -19.24
C PHE A 217 -10.47 5.10 -19.50
N GLY A 218 -10.17 5.46 -20.74
CA GLY A 218 -8.98 6.23 -21.10
C GLY A 218 -8.99 7.63 -20.48
N ALA A 219 -10.13 8.32 -20.51
CA ALA A 219 -10.30 9.62 -19.86
C ALA A 219 -10.15 9.50 -18.33
N VAL A 220 -10.80 8.50 -17.71
CA VAL A 220 -10.66 8.25 -16.26
C VAL A 220 -9.21 7.96 -15.91
N ALA A 221 -8.54 7.08 -16.63
CA ALA A 221 -7.14 6.75 -16.41
C ALA A 221 -6.23 7.98 -16.56
N GLY A 222 -6.47 8.82 -17.57
CA GLY A 222 -5.74 10.08 -17.78
C GLY A 222 -5.85 11.02 -16.58
N VAL A 223 -7.06 11.24 -16.06
CA VAL A 223 -7.30 12.06 -14.86
C VAL A 223 -6.59 11.48 -13.64
N VAL A 224 -6.69 10.16 -13.43
CA VAL A 224 -6.03 9.48 -12.31
C VAL A 224 -4.51 9.57 -12.41
N MET A 225 -3.93 9.40 -13.60
CA MET A 225 -2.48 9.54 -13.81
C MET A 225 -1.98 10.96 -13.54
N ILE A 226 -2.72 11.98 -13.95
CA ILE A 226 -2.40 13.39 -13.62
C ILE A 226 -2.47 13.59 -12.10
N ALA A 227 -3.53 13.10 -11.44
CA ALA A 227 -3.68 13.19 -9.99
C ALA A 227 -2.53 12.46 -9.26
N ALA A 228 -2.14 11.27 -9.73
CA ALA A 228 -1.01 10.50 -9.21
C ALA A 228 0.32 11.24 -9.37
N ALA A 229 0.57 11.84 -10.53
CA ALA A 229 1.78 12.62 -10.81
C ALA A 229 1.88 13.86 -9.89
N ILE A 230 0.78 14.59 -9.72
CA ILE A 230 0.73 15.74 -8.79
C ILE A 230 0.95 15.27 -7.35
N GLY A 231 0.32 14.17 -6.93
CA GLY A 231 0.50 13.57 -5.61
C GLY A 231 1.94 13.13 -5.36
N ALA A 232 2.55 12.47 -6.33
CA ALA A 232 3.95 12.04 -6.29
C ALA A 232 4.91 13.23 -6.20
N ALA A 233 4.68 14.30 -6.97
CA ALA A 233 5.50 15.51 -6.90
C ALA A 233 5.39 16.23 -5.53
N ARG A 234 4.19 16.24 -4.92
CA ARG A 234 3.99 16.76 -3.56
C ARG A 234 4.72 15.91 -2.51
N ALA A 235 4.64 14.58 -2.62
CA ALA A 235 5.33 13.65 -1.74
C ALA A 235 6.86 13.78 -1.88
N TRP A 236 7.37 13.86 -3.12
CA TRP A 236 8.78 14.10 -3.39
C TRP A 236 9.29 15.36 -2.67
N ARG A 237 8.59 16.48 -2.88
CA ARG A 237 8.96 17.75 -2.23
C ARG A 237 8.92 17.66 -0.70
N ALA A 238 7.97 16.89 -0.16
CA ALA A 238 7.86 16.68 1.28
C ALA A 238 9.04 15.86 1.83
N PHE A 239 9.49 14.82 1.12
CA PHE A 239 10.54 13.92 1.57
C PHE A 239 11.95 14.49 1.33
N THR A 240 12.17 15.19 0.21
CA THR A 240 13.50 15.71 -0.16
C THR A 240 13.72 17.17 0.20
N GLY A 241 12.65 17.94 0.38
CA GLY A 241 12.70 19.39 0.51
C GLY A 241 12.84 20.13 -0.83
N GLU A 242 13.05 19.42 -1.94
CA GLU A 242 13.28 19.97 -3.28
C GLU A 242 12.10 19.71 -4.20
N ALA A 243 11.87 20.59 -5.17
CA ALA A 243 10.89 20.33 -6.21
C ALA A 243 11.41 19.27 -7.18
N LEU A 244 10.52 18.40 -7.69
CA LEU A 244 10.91 17.28 -8.55
C LEU A 244 11.69 17.73 -9.80
N TRP A 245 11.34 18.87 -10.38
CA TRP A 245 12.05 19.41 -11.56
C TRP A 245 13.46 19.94 -11.26
N MET A 246 13.81 20.11 -9.98
CA MET A 246 15.16 20.48 -9.55
C MET A 246 16.04 19.26 -9.33
N ALA A 247 15.47 18.06 -9.36
CA ALA A 247 16.22 16.83 -9.17
C ALA A 247 17.20 16.60 -10.33
N ARG A 248 18.41 16.14 -10.02
CA ARG A 248 19.40 15.76 -11.04
C ARG A 248 18.91 14.49 -11.76
N VAL A 249 18.55 14.60 -13.03
CA VAL A 249 17.91 13.56 -13.84
C VAL A 249 18.68 12.23 -13.78
N GLY A 250 20.01 12.25 -13.99
CA GLY A 250 20.81 11.03 -13.98
C GLY A 250 20.84 10.32 -12.60
N ARG A 251 20.79 11.07 -11.49
CA ARG A 251 20.68 10.51 -10.15
C ARG A 251 19.28 9.94 -9.93
N LEU A 252 18.25 10.69 -10.30
CA LEU A 252 16.85 10.27 -10.18
C LEU A 252 16.59 8.96 -10.94
N LEU A 253 17.05 8.85 -12.18
CA LEU A 253 16.88 7.64 -13.00
C LEU A 253 17.60 6.43 -12.41
N ARG A 254 18.81 6.60 -11.88
CA ARG A 254 19.52 5.51 -11.18
C ARG A 254 18.79 5.06 -9.92
N SER A 255 18.34 6.01 -9.10
CA SER A 255 17.54 5.69 -7.91
C SER A 255 16.23 4.99 -8.27
N LEU A 256 15.52 5.44 -9.29
CA LEU A 256 14.32 4.78 -9.80
C LEU A 256 14.59 3.37 -10.30
N ALA A 257 15.68 3.14 -11.03
CA ALA A 257 16.03 1.81 -11.52
C ALA A 257 16.37 0.84 -10.38
N SER A 258 17.09 1.30 -9.34
CA SER A 258 17.36 0.54 -8.13
C SER A 258 16.06 0.16 -7.41
N VAL A 259 15.20 1.14 -7.17
CA VAL A 259 13.91 0.95 -6.49
C VAL A 259 12.98 0.04 -7.30
N ALA A 260 12.93 0.20 -8.63
CA ALA A 260 12.13 -0.67 -9.48
C ALA A 260 12.55 -2.15 -9.36
N ARG A 261 13.86 -2.43 -9.31
CA ARG A 261 14.39 -3.78 -9.09
C ARG A 261 13.97 -4.33 -7.72
N GLN A 262 14.06 -3.52 -6.67
CA GLN A 262 13.69 -3.92 -5.31
C GLN A 262 12.18 -4.22 -5.20
N ILE A 263 11.34 -3.38 -5.80
CA ILE A 263 9.88 -3.60 -5.84
C ILE A 263 9.57 -4.86 -6.64
N ALA A 264 10.18 -5.05 -7.80
CA ALA A 264 9.97 -6.21 -8.65
C ALA A 264 10.33 -7.53 -7.94
N THR A 265 11.47 -7.58 -7.25
CA THR A 265 11.89 -8.81 -6.55
C THR A 265 11.13 -9.09 -5.26
N HIS A 266 10.37 -8.13 -4.72
CA HIS A 266 9.72 -8.23 -3.41
C HIS A 266 10.67 -8.73 -2.31
N GLN A 267 11.96 -8.41 -2.43
CA GLN A 267 13.02 -8.93 -1.58
C GLN A 267 12.80 -8.59 -0.12
N GLN A 268 12.32 -7.39 0.14
CA GLN A 268 12.06 -6.90 1.49
C GLN A 268 10.96 -7.67 2.25
N PHE A 269 10.06 -8.38 1.54
CA PHE A 269 9.05 -9.23 2.20
C PHE A 269 9.61 -10.53 2.79
N SER A 270 10.82 -10.95 2.41
CA SER A 270 11.45 -12.17 2.96
C SER A 270 11.92 -11.99 4.41
N GLU A 271 12.01 -10.75 4.86
CA GLU A 271 12.47 -10.40 6.22
C GLU A 271 11.35 -10.50 7.27
N CYS A 272 10.08 -10.54 6.85
CA CYS A 272 8.94 -10.68 7.75
C CYS A 272 8.71 -12.15 8.12
N GLN A 273 9.12 -12.54 9.34
CA GLN A 273 9.11 -13.94 9.80
C GLN A 273 7.72 -14.51 10.11
N GLN A 274 6.73 -13.68 10.45
CA GLN A 274 5.43 -14.18 10.92
C GLN A 274 4.56 -14.84 9.86
N PHE A 275 4.76 -14.55 8.57
CA PHE A 275 3.87 -15.01 7.50
C PHE A 275 4.62 -15.34 6.20
N PRO A 276 5.26 -16.49 6.10
CA PRO A 276 6.11 -16.86 4.96
C PRO A 276 5.35 -16.89 3.62
N LEU A 277 4.06 -17.21 3.64
CA LEU A 277 3.21 -17.22 2.42
C LEU A 277 2.74 -15.82 2.01
N SER A 278 2.82 -14.80 2.87
CA SER A 278 2.36 -13.44 2.55
C SER A 278 3.13 -12.82 1.39
N ARG A 279 4.43 -13.12 1.27
CA ARG A 279 5.23 -12.70 0.12
C ARG A 279 4.66 -13.22 -1.19
N TRP A 280 4.44 -14.52 -1.27
CA TRP A 280 3.92 -15.15 -2.48
C TRP A 280 2.50 -14.70 -2.82
N ALA A 281 1.64 -14.56 -1.80
CA ALA A 281 0.30 -14.03 -1.98
C ALA A 281 0.32 -12.57 -2.48
N HIS A 282 1.24 -11.74 -1.98
CA HIS A 282 1.39 -10.37 -2.45
C HIS A 282 1.95 -10.31 -3.87
N ILE A 283 2.92 -11.16 -4.20
CA ILE A 283 3.45 -11.33 -5.56
C ILE A 283 2.31 -11.72 -6.51
N SER A 284 1.53 -12.74 -6.17
CA SER A 284 0.40 -13.20 -6.98
C SER A 284 -0.62 -12.09 -7.22
N LEU A 285 -0.98 -11.35 -6.18
CA LEU A 285 -1.92 -10.23 -6.27
C LEU A 285 -1.35 -9.09 -7.14
N SER A 286 -0.09 -8.71 -6.91
CA SER A 286 0.53 -7.57 -7.59
C SER A 286 0.80 -7.86 -9.06
N TYR A 287 1.42 -9.00 -9.38
CA TYR A 287 1.69 -9.36 -10.77
C TYR A 287 0.42 -9.74 -11.52
N GLY A 288 -0.54 -10.38 -10.85
CA GLY A 288 -1.88 -10.60 -11.42
C GLY A 288 -2.54 -9.29 -11.83
N PHE A 289 -2.55 -8.31 -10.94
CA PHE A 289 -3.09 -6.96 -11.21
C PHE A 289 -2.36 -6.26 -12.36
N LEU A 290 -1.02 -6.22 -12.32
CA LEU A 290 -0.22 -5.56 -13.36
C LEU A 290 -0.39 -6.22 -14.73
N THR A 291 -0.49 -7.57 -14.76
CA THR A 291 -0.75 -8.31 -16.02
C THR A 291 -2.13 -7.97 -16.56
N LEU A 292 -3.17 -7.96 -15.75
CA LEU A 292 -4.52 -7.60 -16.20
C LEU A 292 -4.58 -6.15 -16.69
N LEU A 293 -3.91 -5.23 -15.98
CA LEU A 293 -3.82 -3.83 -16.40
C LEU A 293 -3.10 -3.68 -17.74
N ALA A 294 -1.98 -4.38 -17.94
CA ALA A 294 -1.25 -4.39 -19.20
C ALA A 294 -2.09 -4.97 -20.33
N LEU A 295 -2.80 -6.08 -20.08
CA LEU A 295 -3.69 -6.71 -21.07
C LEU A 295 -4.88 -5.81 -21.43
N ALA A 296 -5.42 -5.05 -20.47
CA ALA A 296 -6.44 -4.04 -20.75
C ALA A 296 -5.89 -2.93 -21.69
N GLY A 297 -4.65 -2.48 -21.46
CA GLY A 297 -3.95 -1.56 -22.36
C GLY A 297 -3.75 -2.15 -23.77
N VAL A 298 -3.29 -3.40 -23.85
CA VAL A 298 -3.13 -4.12 -25.14
C VAL A 298 -4.48 -4.24 -25.86
N ALA A 299 -5.56 -4.58 -25.15
CA ALA A 299 -6.90 -4.64 -25.73
C ALA A 299 -7.34 -3.28 -26.27
N ALA A 300 -7.11 -2.19 -25.52
CA ALA A 300 -7.44 -0.84 -25.95
C ALA A 300 -6.70 -0.46 -27.24
N VAL A 301 -5.39 -0.76 -27.31
CA VAL A 301 -4.58 -0.50 -28.53
C VAL A 301 -5.09 -1.35 -29.70
N ARG A 302 -5.35 -2.65 -29.51
CA ARG A 302 -5.87 -3.53 -30.58
C ARG A 302 -7.18 -3.01 -31.15
N ILE A 303 -8.09 -2.54 -30.30
CA ILE A 303 -9.36 -1.93 -30.70
C ILE A 303 -9.10 -0.65 -31.49
N ALA A 304 -8.18 0.20 -31.03
CA ALA A 304 -7.86 1.48 -31.69
C ALA A 304 -7.26 1.28 -33.09
N VAL A 305 -6.44 0.22 -33.30
CA VAL A 305 -5.88 -0.12 -34.60
C VAL A 305 -6.74 -1.10 -35.41
N HIS A 306 -8.01 -1.31 -35.01
CA HIS A 306 -8.99 -2.18 -35.69
C HIS A 306 -8.51 -3.63 -35.84
N ALA A 307 -7.62 -4.10 -34.96
CA ALA A 307 -7.18 -5.50 -34.92
C ALA A 307 -8.32 -6.44 -34.44
N PRO A 308 -8.31 -7.73 -34.84
CA PRO A 308 -9.35 -8.66 -34.42
C PRO A 308 -9.54 -8.71 -32.91
N TYR A 309 -10.78 -8.48 -32.47
CA TYR A 309 -11.20 -8.49 -31.07
C TYR A 309 -12.69 -8.88 -30.98
N PRO A 310 -13.11 -9.74 -30.03
CA PRO A 310 -12.35 -10.32 -28.91
C PRO A 310 -11.43 -11.47 -29.35
N LEU A 311 -10.38 -11.69 -28.54
CA LEU A 311 -9.44 -12.78 -28.76
C LEU A 311 -10.08 -14.14 -28.46
N PRO A 312 -9.75 -15.23 -29.21
CA PRO A 312 -10.22 -16.58 -28.92
C PRO A 312 -9.62 -17.09 -27.59
N ALA A 313 -10.29 -18.05 -26.94
CA ALA A 313 -9.87 -18.59 -25.65
C ALA A 313 -8.45 -19.19 -25.67
N SER A 314 -8.04 -19.77 -26.83
CA SER A 314 -6.71 -20.37 -27.03
C SER A 314 -5.60 -19.34 -27.25
N HIS A 315 -5.91 -18.06 -27.38
CA HIS A 315 -4.90 -17.02 -27.62
C HIS A 315 -4.01 -16.83 -26.39
N PRO A 316 -2.67 -16.76 -26.52
CA PRO A 316 -1.75 -16.65 -25.37
C PRO A 316 -2.06 -15.50 -24.40
N LEU A 317 -2.43 -14.32 -24.92
CA LEU A 317 -2.84 -13.17 -24.08
C LEU A 317 -4.11 -13.47 -23.27
N LYS A 318 -5.02 -14.30 -23.80
CA LYS A 318 -6.24 -14.68 -23.08
C LYS A 318 -5.93 -15.68 -21.97
N ILE A 319 -5.07 -16.65 -22.23
CA ILE A 319 -4.58 -17.60 -21.23
C ILE A 319 -3.84 -16.85 -20.11
N ALA A 320 -2.95 -15.92 -20.49
CA ALA A 320 -2.25 -15.07 -19.50
C ALA A 320 -3.22 -14.26 -18.63
N GLY A 321 -4.29 -13.72 -19.21
CA GLY A 321 -5.33 -12.98 -18.48
C GLY A 321 -6.07 -13.86 -17.47
N ASN A 322 -6.44 -15.08 -17.87
CA ASN A 322 -7.14 -16.02 -17.00
C ASN A 322 -6.25 -16.51 -15.86
N LEU A 323 -4.96 -16.78 -16.13
CA LEU A 323 -3.98 -17.12 -15.11
C LEU A 323 -3.77 -15.95 -14.14
N ALA A 324 -3.63 -14.74 -14.65
CA ALA A 324 -3.47 -13.54 -13.82
C ALA A 324 -4.69 -13.30 -12.91
N ALA A 325 -5.90 -13.50 -13.43
CA ALA A 325 -7.13 -13.42 -12.63
C ALA A 325 -7.18 -14.49 -11.53
N ALA A 326 -6.80 -15.74 -11.85
CA ALA A 326 -6.72 -16.81 -10.87
C ALA A 326 -5.70 -16.52 -9.76
N LEU A 327 -4.51 -16.00 -10.11
CA LEU A 327 -3.49 -15.56 -9.16
C LEU A 327 -3.99 -14.42 -8.28
N MET A 328 -4.71 -13.45 -8.85
CA MET A 328 -5.30 -12.34 -8.11
C MET A 328 -6.36 -12.81 -7.11
N ILE A 329 -7.24 -13.71 -7.53
CA ILE A 329 -8.28 -14.28 -6.66
C ILE A 329 -7.62 -15.10 -5.54
N GLY A 330 -6.66 -15.97 -5.85
CA GLY A 330 -5.96 -16.80 -4.86
C GLY A 330 -5.20 -15.97 -3.84
N GLY A 331 -4.41 -14.98 -4.27
CA GLY A 331 -3.70 -14.04 -3.39
C GLY A 331 -4.66 -13.18 -2.55
N GLY A 332 -5.75 -12.73 -3.15
CA GLY A 332 -6.79 -11.97 -2.46
C GLY A 332 -7.50 -12.78 -1.37
N LEU A 333 -7.88 -14.03 -1.66
CA LEU A 333 -8.50 -14.94 -0.69
C LEU A 333 -7.54 -15.28 0.46
N TYR A 334 -6.26 -15.48 0.18
CA TYR A 334 -5.26 -15.64 1.25
C TYR A 334 -5.26 -14.45 2.20
N PHE A 335 -5.18 -13.20 1.69
CA PHE A 335 -5.22 -12.01 2.53
C PHE A 335 -6.57 -11.81 3.23
N TRP A 336 -7.67 -12.23 2.62
CA TRP A 336 -8.99 -12.22 3.26
C TRP A 336 -8.97 -13.10 4.52
N VAL A 337 -8.56 -14.36 4.38
CA VAL A 337 -8.50 -15.33 5.49
C VAL A 337 -7.52 -14.86 6.57
N GLN A 338 -6.33 -14.39 6.18
CA GLN A 338 -5.33 -13.89 7.11
C GLN A 338 -5.87 -12.71 7.91
N ARG A 339 -6.48 -11.73 7.27
CA ARG A 339 -7.06 -10.56 7.93
C ARG A 339 -8.19 -10.93 8.90
N GLN A 340 -8.99 -11.91 8.58
CA GLN A 340 -9.98 -12.46 9.51
C GLN A 340 -9.33 -13.02 10.77
N ARG A 341 -8.21 -13.73 10.62
CA ARG A 341 -7.44 -14.30 11.73
C ARG A 341 -6.79 -13.22 12.59
N GLU A 342 -6.22 -12.21 11.96
CA GLU A 342 -5.57 -11.07 12.64
C GLU A 342 -6.58 -10.18 13.37
N SER A 343 -7.72 -9.88 12.78
CA SER A 343 -8.79 -9.11 13.44
C SER A 343 -9.25 -9.75 14.76
N ARG A 344 -9.21 -11.07 14.86
CA ARG A 344 -9.52 -11.79 16.10
C ARG A 344 -8.45 -11.63 17.18
N LYS A 345 -7.19 -11.36 16.79
CA LYS A 345 -6.04 -11.29 17.71
C LYS A 345 -5.69 -9.87 18.13
N SER A 346 -5.80 -8.90 17.22
CA SER A 346 -5.23 -7.54 17.39
C SER A 346 -6.22 -6.39 17.24
N GLY A 347 -7.54 -6.69 17.16
CA GLY A 347 -8.58 -5.67 16.98
C GLY A 347 -9.00 -5.46 15.53
N SER A 348 -10.06 -4.69 15.30
CA SER A 348 -10.72 -4.53 14.00
C SER A 348 -9.84 -3.83 12.96
N SER A 349 -9.71 -4.42 11.78
CA SER A 349 -9.20 -3.74 10.58
C SER A 349 -10.18 -2.66 10.15
N SER A 350 -9.67 -1.50 9.70
CA SER A 350 -10.51 -0.40 9.23
C SER A 350 -11.15 -0.69 7.86
N TRP A 351 -12.23 0.02 7.52
CA TRP A 351 -12.81 -0.04 6.17
C TRP A 351 -11.77 0.23 5.08
N PHE A 352 -10.88 1.18 5.29
CA PHE A 352 -9.78 1.49 4.37
C PHE A 352 -8.93 0.28 4.01
N ASP A 353 -8.75 -0.62 4.97
CA ASP A 353 -7.96 -1.83 4.77
C ASP A 353 -8.71 -2.92 4.00
N TRP A 354 -10.04 -3.01 4.21
CA TRP A 354 -10.88 -4.00 3.56
C TRP A 354 -11.29 -3.59 2.14
N ALA A 355 -11.55 -2.30 1.91
CA ALA A 355 -12.13 -1.80 0.67
C ALA A 355 -11.33 -2.25 -0.57
N LEU A 356 -10.01 -2.01 -0.60
CA LEU A 356 -9.19 -2.42 -1.74
C LEU A 356 -9.20 -3.94 -1.97
N LEU A 357 -9.13 -4.72 -0.90
CA LEU A 357 -9.11 -6.19 -1.01
C LEU A 357 -10.42 -6.72 -1.59
N VAL A 358 -11.55 -6.25 -1.07
CA VAL A 358 -12.89 -6.59 -1.56
C VAL A 358 -13.03 -6.19 -3.02
N GLU A 359 -12.60 -4.99 -3.36
CA GLU A 359 -12.69 -4.44 -4.71
C GLU A 359 -11.86 -5.22 -5.73
N LEU A 360 -10.62 -5.58 -5.40
CA LEU A 360 -9.79 -6.44 -6.26
C LEU A 360 -10.42 -7.82 -6.48
N LEU A 361 -11.01 -8.40 -5.44
CA LEU A 361 -11.76 -9.67 -5.56
C LEU A 361 -13.02 -9.51 -6.42
N LEU A 362 -13.79 -8.43 -6.25
CA LEU A 362 -14.97 -8.17 -7.06
C LEU A 362 -14.61 -7.96 -8.54
N VAL A 363 -13.59 -7.15 -8.82
CA VAL A 363 -13.12 -6.90 -10.20
C VAL A 363 -12.67 -8.21 -10.85
N SER A 364 -11.80 -8.99 -10.20
CA SER A 364 -11.29 -10.23 -10.79
C SER A 364 -12.39 -11.29 -10.96
N THR A 365 -13.25 -11.48 -9.95
CA THR A 365 -14.32 -12.48 -10.01
C THR A 365 -15.37 -12.10 -11.04
N THR A 366 -15.83 -10.85 -11.09
CA THR A 366 -16.82 -10.42 -12.10
C THR A 366 -16.24 -10.46 -13.52
N GLY A 367 -14.93 -10.20 -13.69
CA GLY A 367 -14.26 -10.34 -14.99
C GLY A 367 -14.25 -11.76 -15.50
N VAL A 368 -13.90 -12.72 -14.62
CA VAL A 368 -13.95 -14.16 -14.96
C VAL A 368 -15.38 -14.62 -15.23
N LEU A 369 -16.33 -14.23 -14.39
CA LEU A 369 -17.75 -14.60 -14.58
C LEU A 369 -18.31 -14.03 -15.88
N ALA A 370 -18.00 -12.78 -16.21
CA ALA A 370 -18.41 -12.19 -17.49
C ALA A 370 -17.86 -13.00 -18.68
N GLU A 371 -16.63 -13.46 -18.60
CA GLU A 371 -16.06 -14.32 -19.62
C GLU A 371 -16.77 -15.67 -19.72
N VAL A 372 -16.97 -16.34 -18.59
CA VAL A 372 -17.65 -17.67 -18.52
C VAL A 372 -19.07 -17.56 -19.09
N PHE A 373 -19.87 -16.57 -18.67
CA PHE A 373 -21.24 -16.42 -19.15
C PHE A 373 -21.31 -16.05 -20.64
N ARG A 374 -20.30 -15.34 -21.16
CA ARG A 374 -20.20 -15.06 -22.59
C ARG A 374 -19.94 -16.34 -23.39
N TYR A 375 -19.01 -17.20 -22.95
CA TYR A 375 -18.74 -18.47 -23.63
C TYR A 375 -19.90 -19.46 -23.50
N ALA A 376 -20.58 -19.48 -22.37
CA ALA A 376 -21.79 -20.25 -22.16
C ALA A 376 -23.01 -19.68 -22.92
N ASN A 377 -22.88 -18.51 -23.55
CA ASN A 377 -23.93 -17.82 -24.28
C ASN A 377 -25.19 -17.51 -23.44
N ILE A 378 -25.03 -17.23 -22.13
CA ILE A 378 -26.10 -16.93 -21.18
C ILE A 378 -26.26 -15.42 -21.08
N ALA A 379 -26.98 -14.81 -22.03
CA ALA A 379 -27.13 -13.35 -22.13
C ALA A 379 -27.68 -12.70 -20.84
N ALA A 380 -28.64 -13.36 -20.19
CA ALA A 380 -29.28 -12.86 -18.96
C ALA A 380 -28.28 -12.64 -17.79
N LEU A 381 -27.18 -13.38 -17.75
CA LEU A 381 -26.11 -13.24 -16.75
C LEU A 381 -24.90 -12.49 -17.30
N ALA A 382 -24.58 -12.66 -18.58
CA ALA A 382 -23.40 -12.07 -19.19
C ALA A 382 -23.41 -10.55 -19.17
N TYR A 383 -24.48 -9.91 -19.63
CA TYR A 383 -24.56 -8.45 -19.71
C TYR A 383 -24.59 -7.74 -18.35
N PRO A 384 -25.41 -8.16 -17.38
CA PRO A 384 -25.35 -7.57 -16.04
C PRO A 384 -23.99 -7.75 -15.35
N THR A 385 -23.38 -8.94 -15.48
CA THR A 385 -22.06 -9.18 -14.88
C THR A 385 -20.98 -8.34 -15.53
N TYR A 386 -20.98 -8.18 -16.85
CA TYR A 386 -20.06 -7.29 -17.55
C TYR A 386 -20.26 -5.83 -17.15
N PHE A 387 -21.50 -5.37 -17.04
CA PHE A 387 -21.83 -4.03 -16.57
C PHE A 387 -21.29 -3.77 -15.15
N LEU A 388 -21.52 -4.70 -14.21
CA LEU A 388 -21.02 -4.61 -12.85
C LEU A 388 -19.47 -4.65 -12.81
N HIS A 389 -18.86 -5.48 -13.66
CA HIS A 389 -17.41 -5.51 -13.80
C HIS A 389 -16.85 -4.13 -14.18
N LEU A 390 -17.42 -3.49 -15.18
CA LEU A 390 -17.04 -2.14 -15.58
C LEU A 390 -17.25 -1.12 -14.46
N ALA A 391 -18.33 -1.21 -13.70
CA ALA A 391 -18.60 -0.34 -12.57
C ALA A 391 -17.52 -0.49 -11.47
N PHE A 392 -17.14 -1.73 -11.12
CA PHE A 392 -16.06 -1.97 -10.16
C PHE A 392 -14.69 -1.53 -10.68
N VAL A 393 -14.39 -1.74 -11.97
CA VAL A 393 -13.17 -1.22 -12.59
C VAL A 393 -13.11 0.30 -12.51
N PHE A 394 -14.24 0.99 -12.70
CA PHE A 394 -14.29 2.45 -12.53
C PHE A 394 -13.97 2.87 -11.10
N VAL A 395 -14.58 2.24 -10.10
CA VAL A 395 -14.35 2.55 -8.68
C VAL A 395 -12.88 2.32 -8.32
N LEU A 396 -12.30 1.20 -8.77
CA LEU A 396 -10.89 0.87 -8.55
C LEU A 396 -9.96 1.93 -9.15
N LEU A 397 -10.18 2.34 -10.39
CA LEU A 397 -9.37 3.36 -11.05
C LEU A 397 -9.56 4.74 -10.40
N ALA A 398 -10.80 5.20 -10.26
CA ALA A 398 -11.11 6.51 -9.68
C ALA A 398 -10.65 6.63 -8.22
N GLY A 399 -10.69 5.51 -7.48
CA GLY A 399 -10.23 5.41 -6.10
C GLY A 399 -8.71 5.24 -5.95
N ALA A 400 -7.95 4.91 -7.00
CA ALA A 400 -6.58 4.45 -6.91
C ALA A 400 -5.65 5.37 -6.11
N VAL A 401 -5.70 6.68 -6.34
CA VAL A 401 -4.83 7.67 -5.67
C VAL A 401 -5.32 8.06 -4.27
N HIS A 402 -6.50 7.63 -3.87
CA HIS A 402 -7.13 7.96 -2.60
C HIS A 402 -7.27 6.75 -1.67
N SER A 403 -7.22 5.54 -2.21
CA SER A 403 -7.36 4.28 -1.49
C SER A 403 -6.01 3.74 -1.00
N LYS A 404 -6.03 2.54 -0.43
CA LYS A 404 -4.81 1.82 -0.06
C LYS A 404 -3.89 1.54 -1.26
N LEU A 405 -4.40 1.53 -2.50
CA LEU A 405 -3.59 1.37 -3.71
C LEU A 405 -2.58 2.53 -3.89
N ALA A 406 -2.86 3.71 -3.33
CA ALA A 406 -1.94 4.85 -3.33
C ALA A 406 -0.56 4.53 -2.71
N HIS A 407 -0.43 3.44 -1.91
CA HIS A 407 0.86 3.00 -1.38
C HIS A 407 1.87 2.70 -2.49
N VAL A 408 1.42 2.22 -3.64
CA VAL A 408 2.30 1.94 -4.79
C VAL A 408 3.03 3.21 -5.23
N PHE A 409 2.31 4.34 -5.32
CA PHE A 409 2.89 5.62 -5.72
C PHE A 409 3.79 6.20 -4.62
N TYR A 410 3.26 6.35 -3.40
CA TYR A 410 3.96 7.07 -2.34
C TYR A 410 5.14 6.28 -1.75
N ARG A 411 5.04 4.94 -1.69
CA ARG A 411 6.18 4.11 -1.29
C ARG A 411 7.29 4.15 -2.32
N THR A 412 6.98 4.10 -3.62
CA THR A 412 7.98 4.25 -4.68
C THR A 412 8.69 5.60 -4.57
N VAL A 413 7.94 6.69 -4.36
CA VAL A 413 8.52 8.01 -4.18
C VAL A 413 9.40 8.07 -2.93
N ALA A 414 8.97 7.49 -1.80
CA ALA A 414 9.74 7.47 -0.55
C ALA A 414 11.05 6.70 -0.70
N LEU A 415 11.00 5.48 -1.27
CA LEU A 415 12.19 4.68 -1.56
C LEU A 415 13.15 5.41 -2.49
N THR A 416 12.62 6.05 -3.55
CA THR A 416 13.43 6.82 -4.52
C THR A 416 14.06 8.04 -3.85
N ALA A 417 13.34 8.74 -2.98
CA ALA A 417 13.84 9.90 -2.27
C ALA A 417 14.99 9.52 -1.32
N GLU A 418 14.87 8.42 -0.61
CA GLU A 418 15.92 7.88 0.26
C GLU A 418 17.18 7.54 -0.54
N GLU A 419 17.05 6.74 -1.59
CA GLU A 419 18.16 6.40 -2.49
C GLU A 419 18.83 7.64 -3.10
N TYR A 420 18.02 8.59 -3.53
CA TYR A 420 18.49 9.84 -4.13
C TYR A 420 19.29 10.69 -3.14
N GLN A 421 18.85 10.75 -1.88
CA GLN A 421 19.54 11.50 -0.82
C GLN A 421 20.80 10.76 -0.37
N ALA A 422 20.77 9.43 -0.24
CA ALA A 422 21.94 8.62 0.10
C ALA A 422 23.05 8.80 -0.92
N ALA A 423 22.72 8.78 -2.22
CA ALA A 423 23.68 9.03 -3.31
C ALA A 423 24.25 10.45 -3.33
N ALA A 424 23.60 11.42 -2.65
CA ALA A 424 24.10 12.79 -2.52
C ALA A 424 25.10 12.97 -1.38
N SER A 425 25.03 12.10 -0.37
CA SER A 425 25.82 12.22 0.87
C SER A 425 27.15 11.47 0.84
N VAL A 426 27.46 10.71 -0.22
CA VAL A 426 28.76 10.05 -0.40
C VAL A 426 29.73 11.01 -1.11
N PRO A 427 30.73 11.59 -0.42
CA PRO A 427 31.74 12.43 -1.06
C PRO A 427 32.62 11.54 -1.98
N GLY A 428 32.65 11.83 -3.28
CA GLY A 428 33.60 11.21 -4.21
C GLY A 428 33.03 10.30 -5.30
N LEU A 429 31.72 10.05 -5.36
CA LEU A 429 31.07 9.45 -6.52
C LEU A 429 30.71 10.53 -7.55
N GLU A 430 31.75 11.14 -8.15
CA GLU A 430 31.57 11.84 -9.43
C GLU A 430 31.06 10.85 -10.49
N PRO A 431 30.13 11.26 -11.37
CA PRO A 431 29.57 10.37 -12.38
C PRO A 431 30.63 10.04 -13.44
N GLY A 432 31.32 8.91 -13.28
CA GLY A 432 32.28 8.46 -14.29
C GLY A 432 33.26 7.36 -13.91
N ARG A 433 33.31 6.90 -12.67
CA ARG A 433 34.26 5.83 -12.28
C ARG A 433 33.60 4.66 -11.60
N VAL A 434 32.86 3.88 -12.36
CA VAL A 434 32.70 2.44 -12.16
C VAL A 434 32.76 1.86 -13.58
N ALA A 435 33.93 1.74 -14.12
CA ALA A 435 34.22 0.91 -15.27
C ALA A 435 35.43 0.06 -14.90
N ALA A 436 35.29 -1.22 -15.19
CA ALA A 436 36.18 -2.38 -15.17
C ALA A 436 35.94 -3.32 -14.02
#